data_3fbe20eea1e8f44b71434343dbca2e55
#
_entry.id   3fbe20eea1e8f44b71434343dbca2e55
#
_cell.length_a   1.000
_cell.length_b   1.000
_cell.length_c   1.000
_cell.angle_alpha   90.00
_cell.angle_beta   90.00
_cell.angle_gamma   90.00
#
_symmetry.space_group_name_H-M   'P 1'
#
loop_
_entity.id
_entity.type
_entity.pdbx_description
1 polymer ?
#
loop_
_entity_poly.entity_id
_entity_poly.type
_entity_poly.pdbx_seq_one_letter_code
_entity_poly.pdbx_strand_id
1 'polypeptide(L)'
;MSTITITPISTFRTDDPYPFCPGCGHGPILDRLNEAMTRLDLDPANVVIVSDIGCSGLSDQYFTTSAFHGLHGRSITYATGIKLANPDLEVIVIMGDGGTGIGGAHLLSAARRNIGITVIVMNNLNFGMTGGQHSTTTPEGGVTSTTPHGNLEHPLDICATVGVNGAAYVYRGSSFDKDLADRFVAAMSTPGFALLDVWDLCTAYYVRSNKFTRAGMEESMRSWGMEPGLLYERNVTEYATGYRAAHASIAGSSVAGARPVPVDYAHTLARPMSLVVAG
;
A
#
# COMPACT_ATOMS: atom_id res chain seq x y z
N MET A 1 18.36 7.96 39.97
CA MET A 1 17.45 7.60 38.85
C MET A 1 18.15 7.99 37.59
N SER A 2 18.53 7.04 36.77
CA SER A 2 19.16 7.31 35.47
C SER A 2 18.08 7.83 34.53
N THR A 3 18.24 9.05 34.05
CA THR A 3 17.35 9.60 33.03
C THR A 3 17.65 8.90 31.73
N ILE A 4 16.71 8.11 31.20
CA ILE A 4 16.81 7.52 29.86
C ILE A 4 16.56 8.69 28.89
N THR A 5 17.58 9.10 28.17
CA THR A 5 17.44 10.05 27.07
C THR A 5 17.04 9.27 25.83
N ILE A 6 15.80 9.42 25.39
CA ILE A 6 15.33 8.84 24.12
C ILE A 6 15.83 9.77 23.02
N THR A 7 16.72 9.28 22.17
CA THR A 7 17.14 10.00 20.97
C THR A 7 16.06 9.81 19.90
N PRO A 8 15.55 10.88 19.27
CA PRO A 8 14.62 10.76 18.17
C PRO A 8 15.19 9.91 17.04
N ILE A 9 14.35 9.09 16.42
CA ILE A 9 14.75 8.26 15.29
C ILE A 9 15.01 9.18 14.11
N SER A 10 16.22 9.12 13.57
CA SER A 10 16.63 9.94 12.42
C SER A 10 16.31 9.28 11.08
N THR A 11 16.06 7.98 11.08
CA THR A 11 15.73 7.20 9.88
C THR A 11 15.09 5.86 10.25
N PHE A 12 14.14 5.44 9.45
CA PHE A 12 13.54 4.09 9.51
C PHE A 12 14.21 3.14 8.52
N ARG A 13 15.13 3.62 7.70
CA ARG A 13 15.85 2.81 6.73
C ARG A 13 16.95 1.97 7.37
N THR A 14 17.17 0.77 6.79
CA THR A 14 18.42 0.01 6.97
C THR A 14 19.55 0.65 6.15
N ASP A 15 20.79 0.27 6.42
CA ASP A 15 21.97 0.74 5.66
C ASP A 15 22.13 0.02 4.30
N ASP A 16 21.30 -0.98 4.02
CA ASP A 16 21.41 -1.77 2.80
C ASP A 16 20.97 -0.95 1.56
N PRO A 17 21.70 -1.09 0.43
CA PRO A 17 21.32 -0.43 -0.82
C PRO A 17 20.07 -1.06 -1.41
N TYR A 18 19.20 -0.24 -2.03
CA TYR A 18 18.03 -0.76 -2.72
C TYR A 18 18.41 -1.65 -3.92
N PRO A 19 17.65 -2.72 -4.19
CA PRO A 19 17.93 -3.68 -5.26
C PRO A 19 17.39 -3.23 -6.62
N PHE A 20 16.84 -2.01 -6.71
CA PHE A 20 16.15 -1.54 -7.91
C PHE A 20 17.09 -1.19 -9.05
N CYS A 21 16.56 -1.24 -10.27
CA CYS A 21 17.31 -0.88 -11.46
C CYS A 21 17.76 0.60 -11.44
N PRO A 22 18.91 0.95 -12.06
CA PRO A 22 19.32 2.33 -12.18
C PRO A 22 18.24 3.20 -12.84
N GLY A 23 17.87 4.29 -12.17
CA GLY A 23 16.84 5.23 -12.64
C GLY A 23 15.38 4.77 -12.39
N CYS A 24 15.16 3.64 -11.72
CA CYS A 24 13.86 3.23 -11.24
C CYS A 24 13.37 4.18 -10.13
N GLY A 25 12.09 4.56 -10.16
CA GLY A 25 11.52 5.48 -9.18
C GLY A 25 11.17 4.85 -7.84
N HIS A 26 11.26 3.53 -7.68
CA HIS A 26 10.94 2.85 -6.42
C HIS A 26 11.82 3.35 -5.26
N GLY A 27 13.14 3.53 -5.49
CA GLY A 27 14.04 4.05 -4.47
C GLY A 27 13.62 5.44 -3.96
N PRO A 28 13.47 6.45 -4.83
CA PRO A 28 12.95 7.76 -4.47
C PRO A 28 11.62 7.73 -3.70
N ILE A 29 10.69 6.83 -4.07
CA ILE A 29 9.41 6.69 -3.34
C ILE A 29 9.66 6.23 -1.91
N LEU A 30 10.50 5.21 -1.70
CA LEU A 30 10.83 4.71 -0.36
C LEU A 30 11.59 5.73 0.47
N ASP A 31 12.46 6.55 -0.14
CA ASP A 31 13.15 7.64 0.56
C ASP A 31 12.15 8.70 1.06
N ARG A 32 11.11 9.03 0.26
CA ARG A 32 10.04 9.94 0.69
C ARG A 32 9.16 9.34 1.77
N LEU A 33 8.91 8.03 1.73
CA LEU A 33 8.20 7.34 2.80
C LEU A 33 9.00 7.38 4.11
N ASN A 34 10.31 7.12 4.06
CA ASN A 34 11.19 7.26 5.22
C ASN A 34 11.15 8.66 5.81
N GLU A 35 11.24 9.69 4.95
CA GLU A 35 11.13 11.10 5.37
C GLU A 35 9.79 11.36 6.08
N ALA A 36 8.69 10.87 5.54
CA ALA A 36 7.36 11.06 6.11
C ALA A 36 7.21 10.38 7.47
N MET A 37 7.65 9.13 7.61
CA MET A 37 7.63 8.40 8.89
C MET A 37 8.48 9.10 9.96
N THR A 38 9.65 9.61 9.57
CA THR A 38 10.53 10.37 10.46
C THR A 38 9.87 11.68 10.92
N ARG A 39 9.22 12.40 10.00
CA ARG A 39 8.52 13.66 10.32
C ARG A 39 7.31 13.47 11.23
N LEU A 40 6.66 12.32 11.16
CA LEU A 40 5.56 11.92 12.03
C LEU A 40 6.03 11.42 13.41
N ASP A 41 7.34 11.29 13.61
CA ASP A 41 7.95 10.77 14.85
C ASP A 41 7.34 9.41 15.27
N LEU A 42 7.11 8.53 14.28
CA LEU A 42 6.47 7.23 14.54
C LEU A 42 7.40 6.34 15.37
N ASP A 43 6.81 5.53 16.24
CA ASP A 43 7.54 4.45 16.93
C ASP A 43 7.64 3.23 15.99
N PRO A 44 8.84 2.77 15.60
CA PRO A 44 9.01 1.59 14.73
C PRO A 44 8.31 0.34 15.23
N ALA A 45 8.15 0.18 16.55
CA ALA A 45 7.43 -0.94 17.16
C ALA A 45 5.93 -0.92 16.84
N ASN A 46 5.39 0.25 16.53
CA ASN A 46 3.97 0.45 16.20
C ASN A 46 3.72 0.60 14.69
N VAL A 47 4.75 0.45 13.85
CA VAL A 47 4.62 0.49 12.39
C VAL A 47 4.74 -0.91 11.81
N VAL A 48 3.83 -1.26 10.90
CA VAL A 48 3.88 -2.52 10.14
C VAL A 48 3.83 -2.21 8.66
N ILE A 49 4.90 -2.56 7.94
CA ILE A 49 4.93 -2.51 6.48
C ILE A 49 4.46 -3.86 5.93
N VAL A 50 3.38 -3.82 5.15
CA VAL A 50 2.83 -5.01 4.47
C VAL A 50 3.17 -4.90 3.00
N SER A 51 4.12 -5.72 2.55
CA SER A 51 4.54 -5.74 1.16
C SER A 51 3.78 -6.77 0.31
N ASP A 52 3.72 -6.51 -1.00
CA ASP A 52 3.16 -7.41 -1.99
C ASP A 52 4.28 -8.23 -2.67
N ILE A 53 4.13 -8.61 -3.92
CA ILE A 53 5.11 -9.35 -4.72
C ILE A 53 5.58 -8.47 -5.90
N GLY A 54 6.73 -8.82 -6.47
CA GLY A 54 7.39 -8.06 -7.52
C GLY A 54 8.41 -7.06 -6.97
N CYS A 55 8.82 -6.08 -7.78
CA CYS A 55 9.84 -5.12 -7.38
C CYS A 55 9.43 -4.33 -6.12
N SER A 56 8.18 -3.87 -6.05
CA SER A 56 7.64 -3.19 -4.88
C SER A 56 7.60 -4.08 -3.64
N GLY A 57 7.44 -5.39 -3.81
CA GLY A 57 7.42 -6.36 -2.72
C GLY A 57 8.77 -6.53 -1.99
N LEU A 58 9.88 -6.07 -2.58
CA LEU A 58 11.19 -6.10 -1.92
C LEU A 58 11.37 -4.97 -0.90
N SER A 59 10.41 -4.05 -0.78
CA SER A 59 10.57 -2.82 -0.01
C SER A 59 10.65 -3.04 1.50
N ASP A 60 9.95 -4.03 2.04
CA ASP A 60 9.80 -4.27 3.48
C ASP A 60 11.13 -4.54 4.20
N GLN A 61 12.08 -5.18 3.55
CA GLN A 61 13.39 -5.51 4.13
C GLN A 61 14.33 -4.30 4.30
N TYR A 62 13.96 -3.14 3.77
CA TYR A 62 14.77 -1.91 3.85
C TYR A 62 14.32 -0.95 4.95
N PHE A 63 13.41 -1.39 5.82
CA PHE A 63 12.93 -0.60 6.94
C PHE A 63 13.13 -1.35 8.27
N THR A 64 13.37 -0.58 9.33
CA THR A 64 13.59 -1.08 10.70
C THR A 64 12.27 -1.22 11.48
N THR A 65 11.17 -1.48 10.79
CA THR A 65 9.83 -1.67 11.35
C THR A 65 9.46 -3.15 11.38
N SER A 66 8.29 -3.48 11.94
CA SER A 66 7.70 -4.79 11.69
C SER A 66 7.30 -4.91 10.23
N ALA A 67 7.45 -6.11 9.65
CA ALA A 67 7.11 -6.35 8.25
C ALA A 67 6.28 -7.63 8.08
N PHE A 68 5.41 -7.61 7.07
CA PHE A 68 4.68 -8.79 6.63
C PHE A 68 4.74 -8.89 5.10
N HIS A 69 5.42 -9.93 4.61
CA HIS A 69 5.52 -10.23 3.18
C HIS A 69 4.57 -11.39 2.84
N GLY A 70 3.68 -11.20 1.87
CA GLY A 70 2.62 -12.16 1.61
C GLY A 70 2.48 -12.54 0.13
N LEU A 71 1.32 -13.09 -0.22
CA LEU A 71 1.00 -13.51 -1.58
C LEU A 71 0.61 -12.33 -2.46
N HIS A 72 0.90 -12.45 -3.75
CA HIS A 72 0.61 -11.43 -4.76
C HIS A 72 -0.85 -11.00 -4.79
N GLY A 73 -1.09 -9.69 -4.70
CA GLY A 73 -2.40 -9.07 -4.65
C GLY A 73 -3.18 -9.34 -3.36
N ARG A 74 -2.52 -9.82 -2.28
CA ARG A 74 -3.18 -10.12 -1.00
C ARG A 74 -2.73 -9.23 0.15
N SER A 75 -1.78 -8.34 -0.07
CA SER A 75 -1.26 -7.41 0.93
C SER A 75 -2.36 -6.62 1.64
N ILE A 76 -3.37 -6.15 0.92
CA ILE A 76 -4.55 -5.45 1.48
C ILE A 76 -5.31 -6.32 2.51
N THR A 77 -5.44 -7.62 2.27
CA THR A 77 -6.17 -8.52 3.21
C THR A 77 -5.38 -8.78 4.47
N TYR A 78 -4.06 -8.93 4.36
CA TYR A 78 -3.18 -9.07 5.52
C TYR A 78 -3.16 -7.79 6.35
N ALA A 79 -2.99 -6.63 5.70
CA ALA A 79 -3.05 -5.32 6.35
C ALA A 79 -4.38 -5.08 7.06
N THR A 80 -5.50 -5.46 6.42
CA THR A 80 -6.84 -5.40 7.02
C THR A 80 -6.89 -6.23 8.31
N GLY A 81 -6.40 -7.47 8.26
CA GLY A 81 -6.37 -8.36 9.43
C GLY A 81 -5.51 -7.80 10.56
N ILE A 82 -4.31 -7.28 10.25
CA ILE A 82 -3.39 -6.67 11.22
C ILE A 82 -4.05 -5.45 11.88
N LYS A 83 -4.63 -4.54 11.08
CA LYS A 83 -5.29 -3.34 11.59
C LYS A 83 -6.51 -3.64 12.47
N LEU A 84 -7.31 -4.65 12.10
CA LEU A 84 -8.44 -5.09 12.92
C LEU A 84 -8.01 -5.76 14.23
N ALA A 85 -6.91 -6.51 14.20
CA ALA A 85 -6.36 -7.15 15.41
C ALA A 85 -5.78 -6.13 16.39
N ASN A 86 -5.07 -5.12 15.88
CA ASN A 86 -4.55 -4.01 16.67
C ASN A 86 -4.73 -2.67 15.92
N PRO A 87 -5.82 -1.94 16.18
CA PRO A 87 -6.11 -0.65 15.55
C PRO A 87 -5.13 0.48 15.89
N ASP A 88 -4.28 0.31 16.90
CA ASP A 88 -3.31 1.33 17.30
C ASP A 88 -2.03 1.30 16.44
N LEU A 89 -1.87 0.25 15.60
CA LEU A 89 -0.75 0.15 14.68
C LEU A 89 -0.92 1.08 13.48
N GLU A 90 0.19 1.70 13.06
CA GLU A 90 0.29 2.31 11.74
C GLU A 90 0.60 1.21 10.71
N VAL A 91 -0.35 0.94 9.80
CA VAL A 91 -0.23 -0.14 8.82
C VAL A 91 -0.10 0.44 7.42
N ILE A 92 1.08 0.25 6.83
CA ILE A 92 1.44 0.78 5.51
C ILE A 92 1.55 -0.39 4.53
N VAL A 93 0.78 -0.34 3.45
CA VAL A 93 0.84 -1.33 2.36
C VAL A 93 1.68 -0.78 1.23
N ILE A 94 2.67 -1.54 0.77
CA ILE A 94 3.46 -1.23 -0.42
C ILE A 94 3.20 -2.30 -1.47
N MET A 95 2.65 -1.90 -2.60
CA MET A 95 2.30 -2.81 -3.69
C MET A 95 2.51 -2.16 -5.05
N GLY A 96 2.66 -2.98 -6.09
CA GLY A 96 2.71 -2.51 -7.47
C GLY A 96 1.33 -2.48 -8.14
N ASP A 97 1.27 -1.89 -9.31
CA ASP A 97 0.10 -1.89 -10.19
C ASP A 97 -0.40 -3.31 -10.53
N GLY A 98 0.51 -4.25 -10.76
CA GLY A 98 0.16 -5.65 -10.98
C GLY A 98 -0.55 -6.28 -9.77
N GLY A 99 -0.01 -6.07 -8.56
CA GLY A 99 -0.64 -6.53 -7.33
C GLY A 99 -2.00 -5.87 -7.08
N THR A 100 -2.13 -4.60 -7.43
CA THR A 100 -3.38 -3.85 -7.34
C THR A 100 -4.46 -4.46 -8.25
N GLY A 101 -4.10 -4.83 -9.48
CA GLY A 101 -5.02 -5.50 -10.40
C GLY A 101 -5.45 -6.87 -9.91
N ILE A 102 -4.50 -7.71 -9.48
CA ILE A 102 -4.78 -9.05 -8.91
C ILE A 102 -5.68 -8.95 -7.67
N GLY A 103 -5.42 -7.96 -6.83
CA GLY A 103 -6.11 -7.72 -5.56
C GLY A 103 -7.29 -6.75 -5.63
N GLY A 104 -7.80 -6.40 -6.80
CA GLY A 104 -8.80 -5.34 -7.00
C GLY A 104 -10.04 -5.44 -6.12
N ALA A 105 -10.59 -6.64 -5.92
CA ALA A 105 -11.73 -6.85 -5.04
C ALA A 105 -11.39 -6.58 -3.55
N HIS A 106 -10.16 -6.86 -3.13
CA HIS A 106 -9.69 -6.58 -1.77
C HIS A 106 -9.51 -5.08 -1.56
N LEU A 107 -8.97 -4.40 -2.58
CA LEU A 107 -8.79 -2.95 -2.60
C LEU A 107 -10.16 -2.24 -2.45
N LEU A 108 -11.14 -2.60 -3.28
CA LEU A 108 -12.51 -2.08 -3.18
C LEU A 108 -13.13 -2.33 -1.80
N SER A 109 -12.96 -3.53 -1.27
CA SER A 109 -13.53 -3.91 0.01
C SER A 109 -12.94 -3.13 1.18
N ALA A 110 -11.63 -2.87 1.17
CA ALA A 110 -10.94 -2.09 2.19
C ALA A 110 -11.33 -0.60 2.11
N ALA A 111 -11.35 -0.04 0.90
CA ALA A 111 -11.78 1.34 0.66
C ALA A 111 -13.22 1.60 1.12
N ARG A 112 -14.17 0.74 0.71
CA ARG A 112 -15.58 0.85 1.10
C ARG A 112 -15.80 0.80 2.61
N ARG A 113 -15.00 0.01 3.32
CA ARG A 113 -15.07 -0.11 4.78
C ARG A 113 -14.24 0.95 5.51
N ASN A 114 -13.47 1.74 4.81
CA ASN A 114 -12.52 2.68 5.41
C ASN A 114 -11.62 2.02 6.48
N ILE A 115 -11.02 0.87 6.12
CA ILE A 115 -10.01 0.24 6.96
C ILE A 115 -8.82 1.20 7.10
N GLY A 116 -8.39 1.49 8.33
CA GLY A 116 -7.34 2.46 8.66
C GLY A 116 -5.95 2.02 8.23
N ILE A 117 -5.73 1.89 6.94
CA ILE A 117 -4.45 1.53 6.32
C ILE A 117 -4.04 2.55 5.27
N THR A 118 -2.75 2.80 5.14
CA THR A 118 -2.19 3.63 4.07
C THR A 118 -1.63 2.74 2.97
N VAL A 119 -2.17 2.85 1.75
CA VAL A 119 -1.77 2.04 0.59
C VAL A 119 -0.95 2.89 -0.37
N ILE A 120 0.28 2.47 -0.63
CA ILE A 120 1.19 3.08 -1.60
C ILE A 120 1.29 2.13 -2.80
N VAL A 121 0.77 2.58 -3.94
CA VAL A 121 0.90 1.85 -5.21
C VAL A 121 2.10 2.43 -5.97
N MET A 122 3.14 1.63 -6.13
CA MET A 122 4.27 1.95 -6.99
C MET A 122 3.92 1.55 -8.43
N ASN A 123 3.32 2.47 -9.16
CA ASN A 123 2.71 2.21 -10.46
C ASN A 123 3.70 2.47 -11.59
N ASN A 124 4.29 1.43 -12.11
CA ASN A 124 5.25 1.51 -13.21
C ASN A 124 4.73 0.94 -14.53
N LEU A 125 3.40 0.76 -14.62
CA LEU A 125 2.63 0.41 -15.83
C LEU A 125 2.93 -0.98 -16.40
N ASN A 126 3.55 -1.87 -15.62
CA ASN A 126 3.82 -3.25 -16.04
C ASN A 126 4.24 -4.15 -14.86
N PHE A 127 4.19 -5.47 -15.06
CA PHE A 127 4.85 -6.43 -14.17
C PHE A 127 6.36 -6.39 -14.41
N GLY A 128 7.10 -5.55 -13.67
CA GLY A 128 8.52 -5.32 -13.90
C GLY A 128 9.40 -6.55 -13.62
N MET A 129 9.29 -7.17 -12.45
CA MET A 129 10.18 -8.24 -12.00
C MET A 129 10.17 -9.48 -12.91
N THR A 130 9.02 -9.83 -13.48
CA THR A 130 8.83 -11.04 -14.26
C THR A 130 9.10 -10.90 -15.75
N GLY A 131 9.50 -9.71 -16.21
CA GLY A 131 9.91 -9.49 -17.60
C GLY A 131 9.06 -8.52 -18.40
N GLY A 132 8.36 -7.60 -17.74
CA GLY A 132 7.66 -6.48 -18.38
C GLY A 132 6.37 -6.87 -19.10
N GLN A 133 5.54 -7.73 -18.49
CA GLN A 133 4.20 -8.05 -18.98
C GLN A 133 3.24 -6.88 -18.71
N HIS A 134 2.15 -6.77 -19.45
CA HIS A 134 1.14 -5.74 -19.20
C HIS A 134 0.43 -5.99 -17.85
N SER A 135 0.12 -4.90 -17.18
CA SER A 135 -0.69 -4.87 -15.96
C SER A 135 -2.04 -4.21 -16.25
N THR A 136 -2.91 -4.15 -15.27
CA THR A 136 -4.21 -3.46 -15.39
C THR A 136 -4.10 -1.96 -15.60
N THR A 137 -2.96 -1.35 -15.30
CA THR A 137 -2.70 0.08 -15.50
C THR A 137 -1.91 0.37 -16.78
N THR A 138 -1.49 -0.67 -17.50
CA THR A 138 -0.81 -0.48 -18.79
C THR A 138 -1.72 0.27 -19.75
N PRO A 139 -1.28 1.40 -20.30
CA PRO A 139 -2.08 2.21 -21.22
C PRO A 139 -2.52 1.49 -22.48
N GLU A 140 -3.60 1.94 -23.09
CA GLU A 140 -3.93 1.56 -24.48
C GLU A 140 -2.76 1.91 -25.41
N GLY A 141 -2.43 1.00 -26.30
CA GLY A 141 -1.26 1.11 -27.18
C GLY A 141 0.08 0.82 -26.50
N GLY A 142 0.11 0.61 -25.17
CA GLY A 142 1.33 0.29 -24.45
C GLY A 142 1.97 -1.02 -24.90
N VAL A 143 3.25 -0.97 -25.28
CA VAL A 143 4.02 -2.13 -25.75
C VAL A 143 4.70 -2.79 -24.57
N THR A 144 4.40 -4.05 -24.36
CA THR A 144 4.96 -4.89 -23.30
C THR A 144 5.33 -6.26 -23.84
N SER A 145 5.93 -7.13 -23.02
CA SER A 145 6.28 -8.48 -23.44
C SER A 145 5.05 -9.34 -23.79
N THR A 146 3.87 -9.02 -23.26
CA THR A 146 2.60 -9.72 -23.55
C THR A 146 1.69 -8.93 -24.50
N THR A 147 2.01 -7.68 -24.79
CA THR A 147 1.28 -6.83 -25.74
C THR A 147 2.24 -6.23 -26.78
N PRO A 148 2.93 -7.06 -27.62
CA PRO A 148 3.98 -6.59 -28.52
C PRO A 148 3.47 -5.68 -29.64
N HIS A 149 2.17 -5.67 -29.90
CA HIS A 149 1.51 -4.82 -30.89
C HIS A 149 0.70 -3.67 -30.26
N GLY A 150 0.89 -3.43 -28.97
CA GLY A 150 0.14 -2.45 -28.16
C GLY A 150 -0.97 -3.12 -27.34
N ASN A 151 -1.20 -2.57 -26.13
CA ASN A 151 -2.29 -3.00 -25.27
C ASN A 151 -3.64 -2.52 -25.84
N LEU A 152 -4.65 -3.37 -25.83
CA LEU A 152 -6.02 -3.05 -26.28
C LEU A 152 -6.97 -2.75 -25.13
N GLU A 153 -6.54 -3.01 -23.88
CA GLU A 153 -7.36 -2.84 -22.71
C GLU A 153 -7.33 -1.40 -22.21
N HIS A 154 -8.47 -0.94 -21.73
CA HIS A 154 -8.56 0.35 -21.04
C HIS A 154 -7.84 0.26 -19.67
N PRO A 155 -6.94 1.22 -19.35
CA PRO A 155 -6.22 1.18 -18.09
C PRO A 155 -7.14 1.42 -16.89
N LEU A 156 -6.92 0.65 -15.82
CA LEU A 156 -7.64 0.84 -14.57
C LEU A 156 -7.27 2.18 -13.91
N ASP A 157 -8.23 3.06 -13.71
CA ASP A 157 -8.08 4.20 -12.80
C ASP A 157 -8.24 3.74 -11.35
N ILE A 158 -7.10 3.49 -10.69
CA ILE A 158 -7.06 3.03 -9.30
C ILE A 158 -7.67 4.08 -8.37
N CYS A 159 -7.32 5.35 -8.57
CA CYS A 159 -7.77 6.44 -7.72
C CYS A 159 -9.28 6.67 -7.81
N ALA A 160 -9.83 6.73 -9.02
CA ALA A 160 -11.27 6.85 -9.21
C ALA A 160 -12.00 5.65 -8.60
N THR A 161 -11.45 4.44 -8.81
CA THR A 161 -12.04 3.20 -8.29
C THR A 161 -12.19 3.21 -6.77
N VAL A 162 -11.15 3.56 -6.00
CA VAL A 162 -11.25 3.61 -4.54
C VAL A 162 -11.98 4.86 -4.05
N GLY A 163 -11.84 5.97 -4.76
CA GLY A 163 -12.46 7.24 -4.41
C GLY A 163 -13.98 7.17 -4.44
N VAL A 164 -14.59 6.65 -5.51
CA VAL A 164 -16.06 6.48 -5.59
C VAL A 164 -16.58 5.45 -4.59
N ASN A 165 -15.73 4.53 -4.13
CA ASN A 165 -16.06 3.54 -3.11
C ASN A 165 -15.83 4.03 -1.67
N GLY A 166 -15.53 5.30 -1.45
CA GLY A 166 -15.57 5.92 -0.12
C GLY A 166 -14.23 6.01 0.60
N ALA A 167 -13.09 5.80 -0.07
CA ALA A 167 -11.77 6.02 0.50
C ALA A 167 -11.67 7.43 1.12
N ALA A 168 -11.03 7.53 2.29
CA ALA A 168 -10.89 8.78 3.04
C ALA A 168 -9.93 9.76 2.36
N TYR A 169 -8.79 9.26 1.89
CA TYR A 169 -7.77 10.05 1.22
C TYR A 169 -7.31 9.35 -0.06
N VAL A 170 -7.27 10.07 -1.18
CA VAL A 170 -6.78 9.52 -2.46
C VAL A 170 -5.95 10.56 -3.19
N TYR A 171 -4.71 10.22 -3.45
CA TYR A 171 -3.75 11.06 -4.16
C TYR A 171 -3.19 10.32 -5.37
N ARG A 172 -2.99 11.04 -6.48
CA ARG A 172 -2.22 10.59 -7.64
C ARG A 172 -1.05 11.51 -7.86
N GLY A 173 0.13 10.93 -8.03
CA GLY A 173 1.33 11.68 -8.32
C GLY A 173 2.40 10.82 -8.95
N SER A 174 3.64 11.27 -8.86
CA SER A 174 4.79 10.58 -9.43
C SER A 174 5.97 10.53 -8.47
N SER A 175 6.90 9.62 -8.74
CA SER A 175 8.19 9.55 -8.02
C SER A 175 9.05 10.81 -8.15
N PHE A 176 8.65 11.74 -9.03
CA PHE A 176 9.32 13.02 -9.25
C PHE A 176 8.72 14.19 -8.44
N ASP A 177 7.62 13.96 -7.72
CA ASP A 177 6.96 15.02 -6.99
C ASP A 177 7.78 15.38 -5.75
N LYS A 178 8.08 16.68 -5.63
CA LYS A 178 8.93 17.19 -4.55
C LYS A 178 8.23 17.14 -3.19
N ASP A 179 6.91 17.25 -3.20
CA ASP A 179 6.04 17.25 -2.03
C ASP A 179 5.49 15.85 -1.69
N LEU A 180 6.02 14.77 -2.31
CA LEU A 180 5.52 13.41 -2.09
C LEU A 180 5.58 12.99 -0.61
N ALA A 181 6.61 13.44 0.15
CA ALA A 181 6.67 13.19 1.59
C ALA A 181 5.52 13.87 2.35
N ASP A 182 5.12 15.09 1.93
CA ASP A 182 3.96 15.78 2.53
C ASP A 182 2.67 15.00 2.27
N ARG A 183 2.54 14.40 1.08
CA ARG A 183 1.40 13.56 0.72
C ARG A 183 1.34 12.27 1.54
N PHE A 184 2.49 11.65 1.80
CA PHE A 184 2.56 10.49 2.70
C PHE A 184 2.19 10.87 4.14
N VAL A 185 2.70 12.01 4.65
CA VAL A 185 2.31 12.52 5.98
C VAL A 185 0.80 12.73 6.05
N ALA A 186 0.20 13.40 5.07
CA ALA A 186 -1.24 13.65 5.03
C ALA A 186 -2.05 12.35 5.00
N ALA A 187 -1.64 11.38 4.17
CA ALA A 187 -2.31 10.09 4.06
C ALA A 187 -2.27 9.30 5.37
N MET A 188 -1.09 9.17 6.00
CA MET A 188 -0.92 8.47 7.28
C MET A 188 -1.63 9.17 8.44
N SER A 189 -1.81 10.48 8.36
CA SER A 189 -2.56 11.26 9.36
C SER A 189 -4.07 11.23 9.15
N THR A 190 -4.55 10.71 8.02
CA THR A 190 -5.99 10.68 7.71
C THR A 190 -6.63 9.42 8.31
N PRO A 191 -7.67 9.55 9.14
CA PRO A 191 -8.42 8.39 9.62
C PRO A 191 -9.09 7.65 8.45
N GLY A 192 -9.01 6.31 8.45
CA GLY A 192 -9.63 5.47 7.44
C GLY A 192 -8.68 5.05 6.32
N PHE A 193 -9.25 4.66 5.17
CA PHE A 193 -8.49 4.14 4.05
C PHE A 193 -7.85 5.26 3.24
N ALA A 194 -6.53 5.25 3.16
CA ALA A 194 -5.77 6.18 2.32
C ALA A 194 -5.07 5.43 1.19
N LEU A 195 -5.05 6.02 -0.02
CA LEU A 195 -4.32 5.47 -1.17
C LEU A 195 -3.55 6.56 -1.90
N LEU A 196 -2.29 6.24 -2.22
CA LEU A 196 -1.45 7.05 -3.11
C LEU A 196 -1.05 6.20 -4.32
N ASP A 197 -1.51 6.59 -5.51
CA ASP A 197 -1.10 6.01 -6.79
C ASP A 197 0.11 6.81 -7.29
N VAL A 198 1.31 6.29 -7.05
CA VAL A 198 2.58 6.97 -7.36
C VAL A 198 3.17 6.37 -8.63
N TRP A 199 3.02 7.10 -9.72
CA TRP A 199 3.54 6.70 -11.03
C TRP A 199 5.05 6.81 -11.09
N ASP A 200 5.66 5.85 -11.77
CA ASP A 200 7.07 5.60 -11.73
C ASP A 200 7.58 5.05 -13.08
N LEU A 201 8.87 5.09 -13.29
CA LEU A 201 9.52 4.64 -14.52
C LEU A 201 10.13 3.24 -14.33
N CYS A 202 9.59 2.23 -15.02
CA CYS A 202 10.25 0.94 -15.19
C CYS A 202 11.35 1.05 -16.25
N THR A 203 12.58 1.36 -15.83
CA THR A 203 13.73 1.56 -16.74
C THR A 203 14.20 0.28 -17.41
N ALA A 204 13.88 -0.87 -16.83
CA ALA A 204 14.24 -2.18 -17.40
C ALA A 204 13.39 -2.52 -18.63
N TYR A 205 12.08 -2.24 -18.61
CA TYR A 205 11.14 -2.71 -19.64
C TYR A 205 10.29 -1.61 -20.23
N TYR A 206 9.34 -1.04 -19.48
CA TYR A 206 8.34 -0.13 -20.04
C TYR A 206 8.93 1.10 -20.73
N VAL A 207 9.91 1.72 -20.08
CA VAL A 207 10.64 2.89 -20.65
C VAL A 207 11.26 2.54 -22.01
N ARG A 208 11.92 1.38 -22.09
CA ARG A 208 12.62 0.96 -23.33
C ARG A 208 11.67 0.67 -24.46
N SER A 209 10.60 -0.08 -24.18
CA SER A 209 9.63 -0.50 -25.19
C SER A 209 8.78 0.66 -25.74
N ASN A 210 8.51 1.67 -24.90
CA ASN A 210 7.59 2.76 -25.23
C ASN A 210 8.29 4.11 -25.39
N LYS A 211 9.64 4.18 -25.28
CA LYS A 211 10.39 5.44 -25.20
C LYS A 211 9.80 6.40 -24.16
N PHE A 212 9.33 5.84 -23.06
CA PHE A 212 8.56 6.54 -22.04
C PHE A 212 9.47 7.44 -21.21
N THR A 213 9.04 8.65 -20.97
CA THR A 213 9.80 9.66 -20.22
C THR A 213 8.92 10.26 -19.14
N ARG A 214 9.50 11.03 -18.22
CA ARG A 214 8.72 11.80 -17.23
C ARG A 214 7.65 12.67 -17.92
N ALA A 215 8.00 13.42 -18.93
CA ALA A 215 7.04 14.27 -19.66
C ALA A 215 5.95 13.44 -20.35
N GLY A 216 6.32 12.31 -20.96
CA GLY A 216 5.36 11.38 -21.56
C GLY A 216 4.42 10.75 -20.52
N MET A 217 4.88 10.50 -19.31
CA MET A 217 4.05 10.00 -18.23
C MET A 217 3.00 11.03 -17.80
N GLU A 218 3.39 12.27 -17.58
CA GLU A 218 2.46 13.37 -17.23
C GLU A 218 1.43 13.62 -18.35
N GLU A 219 1.85 13.52 -19.61
CA GLU A 219 0.97 13.64 -20.78
C GLU A 219 -0.04 12.47 -20.83
N SER A 220 0.42 11.26 -20.57
CA SER A 220 -0.45 10.08 -20.51
C SER A 220 -1.52 10.22 -19.42
N MET A 221 -1.14 10.65 -18.22
CA MET A 221 -2.10 10.93 -17.15
C MET A 221 -3.21 11.85 -17.63
N ARG A 222 -2.84 13.01 -18.23
CA ARG A 222 -3.83 14.00 -18.71
C ARG A 222 -4.70 13.45 -19.84
N SER A 223 -4.10 12.74 -20.80
CA SER A 223 -4.83 12.21 -21.96
C SER A 223 -5.89 11.18 -21.60
N TRP A 224 -5.72 10.50 -20.47
CA TRP A 224 -6.72 9.55 -19.95
C TRP A 224 -7.63 10.14 -18.87
N GLY A 225 -7.55 11.46 -18.63
CA GLY A 225 -8.33 12.10 -17.57
C GLY A 225 -7.88 11.71 -16.16
N MET A 226 -6.70 11.13 -16.03
CA MET A 226 -6.10 10.74 -14.75
C MET A 226 -5.24 11.87 -14.20
N GLU A 227 -5.86 13.01 -13.90
CA GLU A 227 -5.13 14.19 -13.40
C GLU A 227 -4.37 13.89 -12.10
N PRO A 228 -3.13 14.41 -11.95
CA PRO A 228 -2.39 14.30 -10.70
C PRO A 228 -2.94 15.25 -9.64
N GLY A 229 -2.67 14.95 -8.39
CA GLY A 229 -3.03 15.76 -7.24
C GLY A 229 -3.87 15.02 -6.20
N LEU A 230 -4.37 15.77 -5.23
CA LEU A 230 -5.32 15.29 -4.24
C LEU A 230 -6.71 15.20 -4.89
N LEU A 231 -7.23 13.96 -5.02
CA LEU A 231 -8.49 13.69 -5.71
C LEU A 231 -9.66 13.54 -4.76
N TYR A 232 -9.42 12.94 -3.60
CA TYR A 232 -10.46 12.77 -2.57
C TYR A 232 -9.86 13.00 -1.19
N GLU A 233 -10.62 13.76 -0.39
CA GLU A 233 -10.36 13.95 1.03
C GLU A 233 -11.69 13.99 1.76
N ARG A 234 -11.89 13.10 2.73
CA ARG A 234 -13.16 12.97 3.46
C ARG A 234 -12.89 12.75 4.93
N ASN A 235 -13.72 13.37 5.76
CA ASN A 235 -13.76 13.04 7.16
C ASN A 235 -14.64 11.81 7.37
N VAL A 236 -14.05 10.70 7.73
CA VAL A 236 -14.73 9.41 7.94
C VAL A 236 -14.39 8.83 9.29
N THR A 237 -15.24 7.95 9.80
CA THR A 237 -14.88 7.10 10.95
C THR A 237 -14.13 5.89 10.45
N GLU A 238 -12.92 5.67 10.94
CA GLU A 238 -12.12 4.49 10.66
C GLU A 238 -12.86 3.24 11.18
N TYR A 239 -12.88 2.17 10.38
CA TYR A 239 -13.72 1.00 10.62
C TYR A 239 -13.42 0.30 11.95
N ALA A 240 -12.14 0.05 12.28
CA ALA A 240 -11.77 -0.69 13.49
C ALA A 240 -12.09 0.13 14.75
N THR A 241 -11.89 1.44 14.70
CA THR A 241 -12.24 2.37 15.78
C THR A 241 -13.75 2.42 15.97
N GLY A 242 -14.53 2.54 14.89
CA GLY A 242 -15.98 2.50 14.92
C GLY A 242 -16.53 1.18 15.44
N TYR A 243 -15.94 0.06 15.03
CA TYR A 243 -16.28 -1.27 15.49
C TYR A 243 -16.02 -1.44 16.99
N ARG A 244 -14.86 -1.02 17.51
CA ARG A 244 -14.55 -1.05 18.95
C ARG A 244 -15.54 -0.21 19.75
N ALA A 245 -15.86 1.01 19.30
CA ALA A 245 -16.80 1.88 20.00
C ALA A 245 -18.21 1.26 20.06
N ALA A 246 -18.69 0.67 18.96
CA ALA A 246 -19.98 -0.01 18.90
C ALA A 246 -20.04 -1.21 19.85
N HIS A 247 -18.97 -2.04 19.90
CA HIS A 247 -18.91 -3.18 20.79
C HIS A 247 -18.71 -2.80 22.26
N ALA A 248 -18.01 -1.73 22.58
CA ALA A 248 -17.89 -1.23 23.95
C ALA A 248 -19.26 -0.78 24.49
N SER A 249 -20.11 -0.17 23.67
CA SER A 249 -21.48 0.21 24.04
C SER A 249 -22.39 -1.02 24.28
N ILE A 250 -22.21 -2.09 23.53
CA ILE A 250 -22.94 -3.36 23.69
C ILE A 250 -22.48 -4.10 24.96
N ALA A 251 -21.17 -4.10 25.24
CA ALA A 251 -20.63 -4.73 26.46
C ALA A 251 -21.07 -4.00 27.75
N GLY A 252 -21.35 -2.70 27.68
CA GLY A 252 -21.91 -1.89 28.77
C GLY A 252 -23.42 -2.07 28.98
N SER A 253 -24.16 -2.52 27.96
CA SER A 253 -25.56 -2.90 28.07
C SER A 253 -25.59 -4.37 28.47
N SER A 254 -25.95 -4.66 29.72
CA SER A 254 -26.09 -6.05 30.25
C SER A 254 -27.09 -6.83 29.42
N VAL A 255 -26.66 -7.45 28.33
CA VAL A 255 -27.39 -8.57 27.75
C VAL A 255 -27.08 -9.77 28.67
N ALA A 256 -27.91 -9.96 29.65
CA ALA A 256 -27.85 -11.11 30.49
C ALA A 256 -27.95 -12.38 29.62
N GLY A 257 -26.82 -13.07 29.40
CA GLY A 257 -26.79 -14.35 28.72
C GLY A 257 -25.73 -14.57 27.64
N ALA A 258 -25.14 -13.54 27.05
CA ALA A 258 -24.05 -13.73 26.09
C ALA A 258 -22.70 -13.76 26.83
N ARG A 259 -22.19 -14.96 27.12
CA ARG A 259 -20.78 -15.11 27.52
C ARG A 259 -19.92 -14.78 26.31
N PRO A 260 -18.94 -13.86 26.43
CA PRO A 260 -17.90 -13.76 25.41
C PRO A 260 -17.27 -15.15 25.30
N VAL A 261 -17.24 -15.70 24.08
CA VAL A 261 -16.47 -16.92 23.84
C VAL A 261 -15.00 -16.51 24.02
N PRO A 262 -14.29 -17.07 25.01
CA PRO A 262 -12.87 -16.78 25.15
C PRO A 262 -12.18 -17.32 23.89
N VAL A 263 -11.65 -16.45 23.06
CA VAL A 263 -10.75 -16.88 21.99
C VAL A 263 -9.41 -17.15 22.66
N ASP A 264 -9.17 -18.40 22.99
CA ASP A 264 -7.89 -18.84 23.54
C ASP A 264 -6.87 -18.90 22.39
N TYR A 265 -6.16 -17.79 22.21
CA TYR A 265 -5.11 -17.68 21.20
C TYR A 265 -3.92 -18.62 21.44
N ALA A 266 -3.76 -19.17 22.65
CA ALA A 266 -2.66 -20.09 22.97
C ALA A 266 -2.78 -21.45 22.25
N HIS A 267 -3.98 -21.91 21.94
CA HIS A 267 -4.18 -23.18 21.23
C HIS A 267 -4.20 -23.09 19.72
N THR A 268 -4.33 -21.90 19.13
CA THR A 268 -4.39 -21.75 17.67
C THR A 268 -3.01 -21.74 17.01
N LEU A 269 -1.94 -21.44 17.75
CA LEU A 269 -0.56 -21.41 17.28
C LEU A 269 0.21 -22.74 17.43
N ALA A 270 -0.39 -23.78 18.03
CA ALA A 270 0.30 -25.01 18.39
C ALA A 270 0.07 -26.21 17.44
N ARG A 271 -0.56 -26.02 16.27
CA ARG A 271 -0.65 -27.09 15.27
C ARG A 271 0.30 -26.83 14.11
N PRO A 272 1.36 -27.63 13.93
CA PRO A 272 2.11 -27.60 12.70
C PRO A 272 1.20 -28.03 11.54
N MET A 273 1.10 -27.19 10.51
CA MET A 273 0.45 -27.56 9.27
C MET A 273 1.23 -28.72 8.65
N SER A 274 0.69 -29.93 8.75
CA SER A 274 1.16 -31.06 7.94
C SER A 274 0.76 -30.82 6.49
N LEU A 275 1.76 -30.56 5.66
CA LEU A 275 1.59 -30.48 4.20
C LEU A 275 1.20 -31.88 3.72
N VAL A 276 -0.07 -32.08 3.33
CA VAL A 276 -0.47 -33.27 2.57
C VAL A 276 -0.13 -32.99 1.12
N VAL A 277 0.99 -33.54 0.66
CA VAL A 277 1.30 -33.66 -0.77
C VAL A 277 0.49 -34.83 -1.29
N ALA A 278 -0.59 -34.56 -2.03
CA ALA A 278 -1.25 -35.61 -2.81
C ALA A 278 -0.38 -35.93 -4.03
N GLY A 279 0.02 -37.20 -4.18
CA GLY A 279 0.76 -37.72 -5.31
C GLY A 279 -0.11 -37.86 -6.56
#